data_6a38637c2c58d3599fd05748b29a5530
#
_entry.id   6a38637c2c58d3599fd05748b29a5530
#
_cell.length_a   1.000
_cell.length_b   1.000
_cell.length_c   1.000
_cell.angle_alpha   90.00
_cell.angle_beta   90.00
_cell.angle_gamma   90.00
#
_symmetry.space_group_name_H-M   'P 1'
#
loop_
_entity.id
_entity.type
_entity.pdbx_description
1 polymer ?
#
loop_
_entity_poly.entity_id
_entity_poly.type
_entity_poly.pdbx_seq_one_letter_code
_entity_poly.pdbx_strand_id
1 'polypeptide(L)'
;MNHEGRRFYLPLPPATKTLFLINVAVFAGNLLALLLSRFVPALEGGLGRWLGFSWPGIFAGYGLGLLRVVSYQFVHSIDPMHVVGNMISLWVFGPMAEARLGRLGAYRLYLWGGTLGAIGFVLSAAAGGYLSVPLVGASGACYALMVYAACVQPNATIVFFIVQMPLWVLAALFCAFGAYWQLVELATGIGAGGVAHSAHLGGALLGWLAFRRGWFVDHAGDGGERPDFFTALVGRWRARRAARQQRATDEREQNLDAILAKVKATGIGSLTAAERRFLETISAQKSQGR
;
A
#
# COMPACT_ATOMS: atom_id res chain seq x y z
N MET A 1 30.67 10.93 -25.29
CA MET A 1 29.82 9.72 -25.17
C MET A 1 29.55 9.53 -23.68
N ASN A 2 28.42 10.11 -23.21
CA ASN A 2 28.04 10.04 -21.81
C ASN A 2 27.28 8.72 -21.57
N HIS A 3 27.93 7.77 -20.92
CA HIS A 3 27.24 6.61 -20.31
C HIS A 3 26.51 7.07 -19.05
N GLU A 4 25.35 7.69 -19.20
CA GLU A 4 24.39 7.77 -18.11
C GLU A 4 23.92 6.36 -17.79
N GLY A 5 24.36 5.84 -16.63
CA GLY A 5 23.92 4.57 -16.10
C GLY A 5 22.40 4.55 -16.01
N ARG A 6 21.75 3.84 -16.92
CA ARG A 6 20.32 3.52 -16.85
C ARG A 6 20.09 2.77 -15.56
N ARG A 7 19.71 3.49 -14.51
CA ARG A 7 19.12 2.87 -13.33
C ARG A 7 17.84 2.18 -13.80
N PHE A 8 17.84 0.86 -13.80
CA PHE A 8 16.65 0.04 -14.01
C PHE A 8 15.71 0.24 -12.82
N TYR A 9 15.10 1.41 -12.71
CA TYR A 9 13.86 1.57 -11.96
C TYR A 9 12.76 1.17 -12.94
N LEU A 10 12.19 -0.02 -12.76
CA LEU A 10 10.83 -0.28 -13.23
C LEU A 10 9.92 0.44 -12.23
N PRO A 11 9.45 1.66 -12.53
CA PRO A 11 8.57 2.37 -11.62
C PRO A 11 7.25 1.62 -11.61
N LEU A 12 6.90 1.01 -10.47
CA LEU A 12 5.56 0.46 -10.30
C LEU A 12 4.55 1.60 -10.55
N PRO A 13 3.46 1.33 -11.29
CA PRO A 13 2.42 2.33 -11.51
C PRO A 13 1.75 2.71 -10.18
N PRO A 14 1.12 3.88 -10.11
CA PRO A 14 0.76 4.53 -8.85
C PRO A 14 -0.08 3.69 -7.89
N ALA A 15 -1.12 2.96 -8.36
CA ALA A 15 -1.94 2.14 -7.48
C ALA A 15 -1.18 0.93 -6.98
N THR A 16 -0.51 0.22 -7.87
CA THR A 16 0.30 -0.96 -7.53
C THR A 16 1.37 -0.60 -6.51
N LYS A 17 2.09 0.52 -6.72
CA LYS A 17 3.10 1.02 -5.79
C LYS A 17 2.53 1.35 -4.42
N THR A 18 1.38 2.03 -4.38
CA THR A 18 0.72 2.38 -3.12
C THR A 18 0.28 1.13 -2.37
N LEU A 19 -0.37 0.18 -3.04
CA LEU A 19 -0.78 -1.09 -2.44
C LEU A 19 0.42 -1.89 -1.92
N PHE A 20 1.51 -1.95 -2.69
CA PHE A 20 2.75 -2.61 -2.30
C PHE A 20 3.32 -2.00 -1.01
N LEU A 21 3.46 -0.66 -0.97
CA LEU A 21 4.01 0.04 0.19
C LEU A 21 3.12 -0.07 1.44
N ILE A 22 1.79 -0.05 1.28
CA ILE A 22 0.86 -0.25 2.41
C ILE A 22 1.05 -1.66 2.99
N ASN A 23 1.09 -2.70 2.16
CA ASN A 23 1.27 -4.08 2.62
C ASN A 23 2.60 -4.24 3.37
N VAL A 24 3.70 -3.72 2.82
CA VAL A 24 5.02 -3.78 3.46
C VAL A 24 5.04 -2.99 4.78
N ALA A 25 4.44 -1.79 4.82
CA ALA A 25 4.38 -0.97 6.02
C ALA A 25 3.55 -1.63 7.14
N VAL A 26 2.39 -2.22 6.78
CA VAL A 26 1.55 -2.96 7.74
C VAL A 26 2.27 -4.20 8.24
N PHE A 27 2.98 -4.94 7.38
CA PHE A 27 3.78 -6.09 7.79
C PHE A 27 4.90 -5.69 8.77
N ALA A 28 5.65 -4.64 8.47
CA ALA A 28 6.67 -4.11 9.37
C ALA A 28 6.07 -3.66 10.71
N GLY A 29 4.91 -2.96 10.66
CA GLY A 29 4.17 -2.57 11.85
C GLY A 29 3.66 -3.76 12.67
N ASN A 30 3.24 -4.86 12.01
CA ASN A 30 2.83 -6.08 12.68
C ASN A 30 4.00 -6.75 13.41
N LEU A 31 5.18 -6.83 12.77
CA LEU A 31 6.38 -7.34 13.42
C LEU A 31 6.78 -6.48 14.62
N LEU A 32 6.74 -5.16 14.49
CA LEU A 32 7.03 -4.26 15.60
C LEU A 32 6.02 -4.44 16.75
N ALA A 33 4.72 -4.54 16.46
CA ALA A 33 3.68 -4.78 17.46
C ALA A 33 3.93 -6.10 18.21
N LEU A 34 4.29 -7.17 17.49
CA LEU A 34 4.63 -8.45 18.09
C LEU A 34 5.90 -8.39 18.96
N LEU A 35 6.92 -7.64 18.56
CA LEU A 35 8.11 -7.42 19.38
C LEU A 35 7.76 -6.66 20.66
N LEU A 36 6.96 -5.61 20.56
CA LEU A 36 6.55 -4.79 21.69
C LEU A 36 5.53 -5.48 22.60
N SER A 37 4.84 -6.52 22.14
CA SER A 37 3.85 -7.27 22.94
C SER A 37 4.42 -7.89 24.20
N ARG A 38 5.74 -8.14 24.23
CA ARG A 38 6.46 -8.59 25.43
C ARG A 38 6.40 -7.58 26.59
N PHE A 39 6.23 -6.30 26.27
CA PHE A 39 6.20 -5.20 27.24
C PHE A 39 4.81 -4.55 27.35
N VAL A 40 3.99 -4.69 26.28
CA VAL A 40 2.67 -4.09 26.19
C VAL A 40 1.65 -5.17 25.87
N PRO A 41 0.96 -5.76 26.88
CA PRO A 41 0.01 -6.87 26.68
C PRO A 41 -1.11 -6.57 25.68
N ALA A 42 -1.51 -5.30 25.53
CA ALA A 42 -2.51 -4.89 24.55
C ALA A 42 -2.11 -5.19 23.09
N LEU A 43 -0.81 -5.39 22.80
CA LEU A 43 -0.29 -5.73 21.48
C LEU A 43 -0.15 -7.25 21.25
N GLU A 44 -0.57 -8.06 22.20
CA GLU A 44 -0.59 -9.53 22.04
C GLU A 44 -1.42 -9.94 20.81
N GLY A 45 -0.85 -10.82 19.97
CA GLY A 45 -1.42 -11.19 18.68
C GLY A 45 -1.17 -10.19 17.55
N GLY A 46 -0.43 -9.11 17.82
CA GLY A 46 -0.04 -8.10 16.82
C GLY A 46 -1.24 -7.40 16.16
N LEU A 47 -1.01 -6.85 14.97
CA LEU A 47 -2.07 -6.20 14.18
C LEU A 47 -3.10 -7.21 13.65
N GLY A 48 -2.73 -8.49 13.54
CA GLY A 48 -3.65 -9.55 13.11
C GLY A 48 -4.90 -9.66 13.99
N ARG A 49 -4.76 -9.44 15.29
CA ARG A 49 -5.88 -9.43 16.25
C ARG A 49 -6.90 -8.33 15.96
N TRP A 50 -6.45 -7.18 15.49
CA TRP A 50 -7.30 -6.00 15.29
C TRP A 50 -7.81 -5.85 13.86
N LEU A 51 -7.00 -6.20 12.88
CA LEU A 51 -7.25 -5.97 11.45
C LEU A 51 -7.58 -7.25 10.69
N GLY A 52 -7.25 -8.44 11.23
CA GLY A 52 -7.58 -9.74 10.64
C GLY A 52 -9.10 -9.98 10.65
N PHE A 53 -9.57 -10.66 9.61
CA PHE A 53 -10.99 -10.98 9.44
C PHE A 53 -11.30 -12.30 10.13
N SER A 54 -12.37 -12.34 10.92
CA SER A 54 -13.02 -13.56 11.39
C SER A 54 -14.50 -13.28 11.56
N TRP A 55 -15.33 -14.31 11.43
CA TRP A 55 -16.79 -14.12 11.57
C TRP A 55 -17.20 -13.50 12.90
N PRO A 56 -16.71 -13.96 14.06
CA PRO A 56 -17.02 -13.29 15.33
C PRO A 56 -16.45 -11.87 15.41
N GLY A 57 -15.33 -11.61 14.75
CA GLY A 57 -14.67 -10.32 14.73
C GLY A 57 -15.47 -9.21 14.03
N ILE A 58 -16.38 -9.56 13.10
CA ILE A 58 -17.24 -8.59 12.42
C ILE A 58 -18.16 -7.87 13.44
N PHE A 59 -18.63 -8.58 14.44
CA PHE A 59 -19.57 -8.06 15.45
C PHE A 59 -18.86 -7.32 16.59
N ALA A 60 -17.52 -7.31 16.61
CA ALA A 60 -16.74 -6.60 17.62
C ALA A 60 -16.76 -5.08 17.39
N GLY A 61 -16.67 -4.30 18.47
CA GLY A 61 -16.45 -2.87 18.41
C GLY A 61 -17.58 -2.06 17.80
N TYR A 62 -18.82 -2.36 18.11
CA TYR A 62 -20.00 -1.58 17.68
C TYR A 62 -20.08 -1.38 16.14
N GLY A 63 -19.77 -2.41 15.37
CA GLY A 63 -19.82 -2.38 13.91
C GLY A 63 -18.50 -2.00 13.23
N LEU A 64 -17.47 -1.55 13.95
CA LEU A 64 -16.14 -1.32 13.39
C LEU A 64 -15.49 -2.62 12.88
N GLY A 65 -15.94 -3.77 13.38
CA GLY A 65 -15.52 -5.08 12.89
C GLY A 65 -15.79 -5.31 11.40
N LEU A 66 -16.77 -4.62 10.80
CA LEU A 66 -17.03 -4.67 9.36
C LEU A 66 -15.83 -4.18 8.53
N LEU A 67 -15.03 -3.26 9.06
CA LEU A 67 -13.81 -2.80 8.37
C LEU A 67 -12.79 -3.92 8.17
N ARG A 68 -12.89 -5.00 8.96
CA ARG A 68 -12.02 -6.18 8.84
C ARG A 68 -12.19 -6.92 7.51
N VAL A 69 -13.35 -6.77 6.84
CA VAL A 69 -13.59 -7.31 5.49
C VAL A 69 -12.62 -6.69 4.46
N VAL A 70 -12.07 -5.52 4.76
CA VAL A 70 -11.11 -4.82 3.92
C VAL A 70 -9.70 -4.85 4.53
N SER A 71 -9.57 -4.60 5.84
CA SER A 71 -8.25 -4.43 6.46
C SER A 71 -7.42 -5.71 6.50
N TYR A 72 -8.04 -6.89 6.55
CA TYR A 72 -7.35 -8.18 6.59
C TYR A 72 -6.40 -8.40 5.40
N GLN A 73 -6.74 -7.78 4.24
CA GLN A 73 -5.98 -7.89 2.99
C GLN A 73 -4.57 -7.28 3.10
N PHE A 74 -4.34 -6.44 4.11
CA PHE A 74 -3.06 -5.77 4.32
C PHE A 74 -2.24 -6.40 5.44
N VAL A 75 -2.84 -7.28 6.24
CA VAL A 75 -2.15 -8.00 7.32
C VAL A 75 -1.65 -9.34 6.80
N HIS A 76 -0.44 -9.70 7.19
CA HIS A 76 0.15 -10.99 6.84
C HIS A 76 0.57 -11.75 8.10
N SER A 77 0.60 -13.07 8.01
CA SER A 77 1.22 -13.92 9.04
C SER A 77 2.70 -13.56 9.20
N ILE A 78 3.30 -14.01 10.30
CA ILE A 78 4.73 -13.82 10.54
C ILE A 78 5.63 -14.61 9.58
N ASP A 79 5.08 -15.57 8.85
CA ASP A 79 5.81 -16.29 7.81
C ASP A 79 6.22 -15.33 6.68
N PRO A 80 7.52 -15.10 6.46
CA PRO A 80 8.00 -14.20 5.42
C PRO A 80 7.54 -14.60 4.01
N MET A 81 7.38 -15.90 3.75
CA MET A 81 6.95 -16.39 2.44
C MET A 81 5.51 -15.96 2.11
N HIS A 82 4.67 -15.77 3.13
CA HIS A 82 3.31 -15.28 2.94
C HIS A 82 3.30 -13.86 2.38
N VAL A 83 4.06 -12.92 2.96
CA VAL A 83 4.12 -11.55 2.45
C VAL A 83 4.92 -11.46 1.15
N VAL A 84 6.05 -12.18 1.04
CA VAL A 84 6.88 -12.18 -0.17
C VAL A 84 6.11 -12.69 -1.38
N GLY A 85 5.40 -13.81 -1.25
CA GLY A 85 4.58 -14.36 -2.35
C GLY A 85 3.49 -13.38 -2.81
N ASN A 86 2.80 -12.72 -1.86
CA ASN A 86 1.80 -11.71 -2.19
C ASN A 86 2.44 -10.48 -2.86
N MET A 87 3.59 -10.03 -2.39
CA MET A 87 4.28 -8.87 -2.98
C MET A 87 4.83 -9.15 -4.39
N ILE A 88 5.34 -10.36 -4.63
CA ILE A 88 5.74 -10.79 -5.98
C ILE A 88 4.50 -10.81 -6.90
N SER A 89 3.40 -11.40 -6.45
CA SER A 89 2.15 -11.44 -7.21
C SER A 89 1.64 -10.04 -7.53
N LEU A 90 1.60 -9.15 -6.55
CA LEU A 90 1.19 -7.76 -6.74
C LEU A 90 2.15 -7.01 -7.68
N TRP A 91 3.45 -7.25 -7.56
CA TRP A 91 4.47 -6.62 -8.41
C TRP A 91 4.36 -7.05 -9.88
N VAL A 92 4.01 -8.31 -10.13
CA VAL A 92 3.86 -8.86 -11.49
C VAL A 92 2.51 -8.51 -12.11
N PHE A 93 1.41 -8.77 -11.40
CA PHE A 93 0.05 -8.69 -11.98
C PHE A 93 -0.60 -7.32 -11.76
N GLY A 94 -0.18 -6.57 -10.74
CA GLY A 94 -0.68 -5.23 -10.47
C GLY A 94 -0.50 -4.27 -11.64
N PRO A 95 0.72 -4.12 -12.19
CA PRO A 95 0.96 -3.26 -13.36
C PRO A 95 0.15 -3.67 -14.59
N MET A 96 -0.02 -4.98 -14.83
CA MET A 96 -0.80 -5.49 -15.99
C MET A 96 -2.28 -5.12 -15.85
N ALA A 97 -2.83 -5.26 -14.65
CA ALA A 97 -4.22 -4.88 -14.38
C ALA A 97 -4.40 -3.35 -14.41
N GLU A 98 -3.48 -2.59 -13.78
CA GLU A 98 -3.55 -1.13 -13.71
C GLU A 98 -3.43 -0.48 -15.09
N ALA A 99 -2.61 -1.02 -15.98
CA ALA A 99 -2.48 -0.55 -17.37
C ALA A 99 -3.82 -0.60 -18.13
N ARG A 100 -4.70 -1.54 -17.80
CA ARG A 100 -6.01 -1.71 -18.45
C ARG A 100 -7.14 -0.98 -17.73
N LEU A 101 -7.11 -0.98 -16.40
CA LEU A 101 -8.19 -0.47 -15.55
C LEU A 101 -8.02 1.00 -15.18
N GLY A 102 -6.82 1.55 -15.32
CA GLY A 102 -6.44 2.80 -14.67
C GLY A 102 -6.25 2.64 -13.16
N ARG A 103 -5.83 3.74 -12.54
CA ARG A 103 -5.45 3.75 -11.11
C ARG A 103 -6.61 3.38 -10.17
N LEU A 104 -7.77 4.02 -10.35
CA LEU A 104 -8.94 3.75 -9.50
C LEU A 104 -9.49 2.34 -9.73
N GLY A 105 -9.48 1.88 -10.98
CA GLY A 105 -9.91 0.53 -11.31
C GLY A 105 -9.04 -0.54 -10.67
N ALA A 106 -7.73 -0.35 -10.64
CA ALA A 106 -6.80 -1.27 -9.96
C ALA A 106 -7.05 -1.34 -8.45
N TYR A 107 -7.29 -0.19 -7.77
CA TYR A 107 -7.69 -0.20 -6.35
C TYR A 107 -9.01 -0.95 -6.14
N ARG A 108 -10.00 -0.70 -6.97
CA ARG A 108 -11.31 -1.37 -6.88
C ARG A 108 -11.16 -2.88 -7.07
N LEU A 109 -10.43 -3.31 -8.09
CA LEU A 109 -10.20 -4.74 -8.34
C LEU A 109 -9.50 -5.42 -7.16
N TYR A 110 -8.46 -4.78 -6.59
CA TYR A 110 -7.76 -5.30 -5.42
C TYR A 110 -8.71 -5.42 -4.21
N LEU A 111 -9.37 -4.33 -3.83
CA LEU A 111 -10.21 -4.30 -2.64
C LEU A 111 -11.42 -5.23 -2.75
N TRP A 112 -12.13 -5.21 -3.87
CA TRP A 112 -13.27 -6.09 -4.10
C TRP A 112 -12.85 -7.54 -4.32
N GLY A 113 -11.65 -7.79 -4.88
CA GLY A 113 -11.06 -9.13 -5.01
C GLY A 113 -10.87 -9.79 -3.65
N GLY A 114 -10.26 -9.08 -2.72
CA GLY A 114 -10.16 -9.55 -1.34
C GLY A 114 -11.52 -9.67 -0.65
N THR A 115 -12.41 -8.69 -0.83
CA THR A 115 -13.77 -8.75 -0.22
C THR A 115 -14.54 -9.99 -0.67
N LEU A 116 -14.55 -10.31 -1.98
CA LEU A 116 -15.19 -11.54 -2.47
C LEU A 116 -14.43 -12.79 -2.00
N GLY A 117 -13.10 -12.68 -1.84
CA GLY A 117 -12.29 -13.71 -1.19
C GLY A 117 -12.74 -13.98 0.26
N ALA A 118 -12.98 -12.94 1.06
CA ALA A 118 -13.52 -13.10 2.42
C ALA A 118 -14.90 -13.77 2.43
N ILE A 119 -15.78 -13.44 1.48
CA ILE A 119 -17.07 -14.11 1.32
C ILE A 119 -16.89 -15.60 1.02
N GLY A 120 -16.01 -15.94 0.07
CA GLY A 120 -15.67 -17.34 -0.25
C GLY A 120 -15.13 -18.09 0.97
N PHE A 121 -14.27 -17.44 1.77
CA PHE A 121 -13.77 -18.00 3.03
C PHE A 121 -14.89 -18.26 4.03
N VAL A 122 -15.80 -17.31 4.24
CA VAL A 122 -16.94 -17.47 5.17
C VAL A 122 -17.82 -18.65 4.78
N LEU A 123 -18.12 -18.78 3.48
CA LEU A 123 -18.94 -19.89 2.99
C LEU A 123 -18.26 -21.24 3.24
N SER A 124 -16.96 -21.34 2.97
CA SER A 124 -16.18 -22.55 3.26
C SER A 124 -16.07 -22.82 4.76
N ALA A 125 -15.77 -21.79 5.55
CA ALA A 125 -15.62 -21.90 6.99
C ALA A 125 -16.93 -22.27 7.70
N ALA A 126 -18.06 -21.81 7.18
CA ALA A 126 -19.39 -22.21 7.68
C ALA A 126 -19.68 -23.69 7.42
N ALA A 127 -19.30 -24.18 6.22
CA ALA A 127 -19.44 -25.60 5.90
C ALA A 127 -18.48 -26.50 6.70
N GLY A 128 -17.26 -26.01 6.97
CA GLY A 128 -16.20 -26.77 7.67
C GLY A 128 -16.17 -26.56 9.20
N GLY A 129 -16.99 -25.67 9.77
CA GLY A 129 -17.06 -25.45 11.23
C GLY A 129 -15.92 -24.61 11.81
N TYR A 130 -15.16 -23.84 11.00
CA TYR A 130 -13.99 -23.06 11.43
C TYR A 130 -14.15 -21.53 11.30
N LEU A 131 -15.36 -21.01 11.44
CA LEU A 131 -15.67 -19.55 11.33
C LEU A 131 -14.86 -18.64 12.25
N SER A 132 -14.31 -19.18 13.34
CA SER A 132 -13.49 -18.43 14.29
C SER A 132 -12.03 -18.27 13.86
N VAL A 133 -11.59 -19.01 12.82
CA VAL A 133 -10.21 -18.92 12.32
C VAL A 133 -10.03 -17.56 11.64
N PRO A 134 -8.98 -16.79 11.98
CA PRO A 134 -8.75 -15.50 11.36
C PRO A 134 -8.21 -15.67 9.93
N LEU A 135 -8.75 -14.88 9.00
CA LEU A 135 -8.24 -14.71 7.65
C LEU A 135 -7.33 -13.48 7.60
N VAL A 136 -6.15 -13.62 7.03
CA VAL A 136 -5.17 -12.57 6.78
C VAL A 136 -4.49 -12.79 5.44
N GLY A 137 -4.07 -11.71 4.78
CA GLY A 137 -3.28 -11.75 3.55
C GLY A 137 -3.96 -11.12 2.35
N ALA A 138 -3.11 -10.60 1.45
CA ALA A 138 -3.53 -9.98 0.19
C ALA A 138 -3.88 -11.01 -0.91
N SER A 139 -3.76 -12.30 -0.64
CA SER A 139 -3.75 -13.33 -1.67
C SER A 139 -5.05 -13.41 -2.48
N GLY A 140 -6.21 -13.22 -1.86
CA GLY A 140 -7.48 -13.12 -2.60
C GLY A 140 -7.49 -11.98 -3.63
N ALA A 141 -6.99 -10.80 -3.23
CA ALA A 141 -6.81 -9.67 -4.13
C ALA A 141 -5.76 -9.96 -5.22
N CYS A 142 -4.66 -10.62 -4.87
CA CYS A 142 -3.63 -11.04 -5.83
C CYS A 142 -4.17 -12.01 -6.87
N TYR A 143 -5.03 -12.96 -6.48
CA TYR A 143 -5.71 -13.86 -7.42
C TYR A 143 -6.66 -13.09 -8.34
N ALA A 144 -7.38 -12.08 -7.85
CA ALA A 144 -8.21 -11.23 -8.70
C ALA A 144 -7.38 -10.49 -9.76
N LEU A 145 -6.24 -9.91 -9.36
CA LEU A 145 -5.31 -9.24 -10.28
C LEU A 145 -4.72 -10.22 -11.30
N MET A 146 -4.26 -11.39 -10.87
CA MET A 146 -3.68 -12.43 -11.73
C MET A 146 -4.66 -12.91 -12.78
N VAL A 147 -5.88 -13.29 -12.37
CA VAL A 147 -6.89 -13.81 -13.29
C VAL A 147 -7.37 -12.72 -14.23
N TYR A 148 -7.56 -11.49 -13.75
CA TYR A 148 -7.87 -10.35 -14.61
C TYR A 148 -6.77 -10.11 -15.66
N ALA A 149 -5.50 -10.09 -15.24
CA ALA A 149 -4.35 -9.92 -16.14
C ALA A 149 -4.28 -11.06 -17.18
N ALA A 150 -4.52 -12.31 -16.75
CA ALA A 150 -4.57 -13.47 -17.63
C ALA A 150 -5.69 -13.38 -18.68
N CYS A 151 -6.83 -12.80 -18.32
CA CYS A 151 -7.91 -12.55 -19.28
C CYS A 151 -7.58 -11.42 -20.26
N VAL A 152 -6.83 -10.39 -19.83
CA VAL A 152 -6.45 -9.24 -20.67
C VAL A 152 -5.29 -9.62 -21.62
N GLN A 153 -4.31 -10.34 -21.12
CA GLN A 153 -3.08 -10.71 -21.85
C GLN A 153 -2.76 -12.20 -21.68
N PRO A 154 -3.61 -13.10 -22.22
CA PRO A 154 -3.50 -14.54 -21.94
C PRO A 154 -2.15 -15.13 -22.37
N ASN A 155 -1.61 -14.67 -23.48
CA ASN A 155 -0.37 -15.19 -24.05
C ASN A 155 0.90 -14.42 -23.59
N ALA A 156 0.78 -13.50 -22.62
CA ALA A 156 1.96 -12.89 -22.04
C ALA A 156 2.83 -13.97 -21.40
N THR A 157 4.12 -13.98 -21.75
CA THR A 157 5.06 -14.97 -21.22
C THR A 157 5.46 -14.60 -19.80
N ILE A 158 5.21 -15.50 -18.86
CA ILE A 158 5.65 -15.40 -17.48
C ILE A 158 6.71 -16.45 -17.21
N VAL A 159 7.77 -16.07 -16.51
CA VAL A 159 8.76 -17.00 -15.98
C VAL A 159 8.39 -17.31 -14.54
N PHE A 160 7.94 -18.55 -14.32
CA PHE A 160 7.65 -19.04 -12.97
C PHE A 160 8.75 -20.01 -12.55
N PHE A 161 9.58 -19.58 -11.59
CA PHE A 161 10.90 -20.17 -11.29
C PHE A 161 11.80 -20.19 -12.52
N ILE A 162 11.91 -21.35 -13.18
CA ILE A 162 12.72 -21.57 -14.37
C ILE A 162 11.88 -21.93 -15.61
N VAL A 163 10.57 -22.07 -15.44
CA VAL A 163 9.66 -22.48 -16.51
C VAL A 163 8.98 -21.26 -17.13
N GLN A 164 9.12 -21.12 -18.45
CA GLN A 164 8.38 -20.11 -19.19
C GLN A 164 7.02 -20.69 -19.61
N MET A 165 5.96 -19.94 -19.33
CA MET A 165 4.61 -20.34 -19.72
C MET A 165 3.73 -19.13 -20.02
N PRO A 166 2.65 -19.31 -20.82
CA PRO A 166 1.64 -18.26 -20.98
C PRO A 166 0.92 -17.96 -19.66
N LEU A 167 0.56 -16.71 -19.44
CA LEU A 167 -0.08 -16.26 -18.21
C LEU A 167 -1.40 -16.98 -17.92
N TRP A 168 -2.18 -17.33 -18.95
CA TRP A 168 -3.41 -18.10 -18.74
C TRP A 168 -3.14 -19.49 -18.15
N VAL A 169 -2.03 -20.15 -18.55
CA VAL A 169 -1.63 -21.45 -17.98
C VAL A 169 -1.27 -21.29 -16.50
N LEU A 170 -0.49 -20.28 -16.16
CA LEU A 170 -0.15 -20.00 -14.76
C LEU A 170 -1.41 -19.77 -13.91
N ALA A 171 -2.32 -18.91 -14.38
CA ALA A 171 -3.56 -18.64 -13.67
C ALA A 171 -4.45 -19.89 -13.54
N ALA A 172 -4.56 -20.70 -14.58
CA ALA A 172 -5.30 -21.96 -14.55
C ALA A 172 -4.71 -22.97 -13.56
N LEU A 173 -3.37 -23.11 -13.52
CA LEU A 173 -2.70 -23.99 -12.57
C LEU A 173 -2.95 -23.56 -11.12
N PHE A 174 -2.84 -22.26 -10.82
CA PHE A 174 -3.09 -21.75 -9.48
C PHE A 174 -4.56 -21.93 -9.06
N CYS A 175 -5.51 -21.66 -9.97
CA CYS A 175 -6.93 -21.88 -9.71
C CYS A 175 -7.26 -23.38 -9.54
N ALA A 176 -6.70 -24.25 -10.37
CA ALA A 176 -6.90 -25.69 -10.26
C ALA A 176 -6.32 -26.26 -8.95
N PHE A 177 -5.11 -25.81 -8.57
CA PHE A 177 -4.50 -26.17 -7.30
C PHE A 177 -5.35 -25.70 -6.11
N GLY A 178 -5.83 -24.45 -6.14
CA GLY A 178 -6.74 -23.93 -5.12
C GLY A 178 -8.05 -24.71 -5.04
N ALA A 179 -8.65 -25.06 -6.20
CA ALA A 179 -9.88 -25.85 -6.26
C ALA A 179 -9.68 -27.28 -5.72
N TYR A 180 -8.56 -27.91 -6.07
CA TYR A 180 -8.21 -29.24 -5.55
C TYR A 180 -8.15 -29.25 -4.03
N TRP A 181 -7.37 -28.35 -3.43
CA TRP A 181 -7.24 -28.30 -1.98
C TRP A 181 -8.53 -27.88 -1.27
N GLN A 182 -9.33 -27.01 -1.91
CA GLN A 182 -10.65 -26.66 -1.37
C GLN A 182 -11.60 -27.88 -1.34
N LEU A 183 -11.57 -28.72 -2.36
CA LEU A 183 -12.34 -29.97 -2.39
C LEU A 183 -11.84 -30.97 -1.34
N VAL A 184 -10.52 -31.11 -1.18
CA VAL A 184 -9.93 -31.96 -0.12
C VAL A 184 -10.37 -31.47 1.26
N GLU A 185 -10.30 -30.16 1.51
CA GLU A 185 -10.73 -29.59 2.78
C GLU A 185 -12.21 -29.85 3.07
N LEU A 186 -13.07 -29.66 2.09
CA LEU A 186 -14.52 -29.94 2.24
C LEU A 186 -14.82 -31.44 2.45
N ALA A 187 -14.04 -32.33 1.81
CA ALA A 187 -14.27 -33.76 1.90
C ALA A 187 -13.71 -34.39 3.17
N THR A 188 -12.60 -33.87 3.69
CA THR A 188 -11.85 -34.50 4.78
C THR A 188 -11.82 -33.70 6.08
N GLY A 189 -12.16 -32.41 6.03
CA GLY A 189 -11.93 -31.46 7.12
C GLY A 189 -10.44 -31.13 7.35
N ILE A 190 -9.53 -31.67 6.52
CA ILE A 190 -8.09 -31.42 6.62
C ILE A 190 -7.74 -30.21 5.79
N GLY A 191 -7.51 -29.07 6.42
CA GLY A 191 -7.06 -27.85 5.75
C GLY A 191 -5.62 -27.95 5.22
N ALA A 192 -5.34 -27.31 4.10
CA ALA A 192 -4.00 -27.28 3.48
C ALA A 192 -3.09 -26.27 4.19
N GLY A 193 -2.61 -26.60 5.41
CA GLY A 193 -1.55 -25.83 6.07
C GLY A 193 -1.86 -24.36 6.37
N GLY A 194 -3.14 -24.00 6.61
CA GLY A 194 -3.54 -22.63 6.92
C GLY A 194 -3.71 -21.71 5.72
N VAL A 195 -3.73 -22.25 4.49
CA VAL A 195 -4.01 -21.50 3.26
C VAL A 195 -5.50 -21.48 2.97
N ALA A 196 -6.10 -20.29 2.89
CA ALA A 196 -7.53 -20.11 2.59
C ALA A 196 -7.82 -20.20 1.08
N HIS A 197 -7.88 -21.42 0.55
CA HIS A 197 -8.10 -21.64 -0.89
C HIS A 197 -9.42 -21.09 -1.40
N SER A 198 -10.48 -21.14 -0.60
CA SER A 198 -11.76 -20.51 -0.91
C SER A 198 -11.67 -19.01 -1.10
N ALA A 199 -10.80 -18.32 -0.31
CA ALA A 199 -10.55 -16.89 -0.51
C ALA A 199 -9.83 -16.62 -1.84
N HIS A 200 -8.89 -17.47 -2.23
CA HIS A 200 -8.21 -17.38 -3.52
C HIS A 200 -9.19 -17.53 -4.68
N LEU A 201 -10.05 -18.54 -4.63
CA LEU A 201 -11.06 -18.80 -5.66
C LEU A 201 -12.10 -17.68 -5.74
N GLY A 202 -12.51 -17.11 -4.59
CA GLY A 202 -13.39 -15.94 -4.55
C GLY A 202 -12.77 -14.74 -5.26
N GLY A 203 -11.50 -14.47 -4.98
CA GLY A 203 -10.74 -13.43 -5.68
C GLY A 203 -10.62 -13.69 -7.18
N ALA A 204 -10.26 -14.91 -7.57
CA ALA A 204 -10.16 -15.34 -8.97
C ALA A 204 -11.50 -15.14 -9.72
N LEU A 205 -12.60 -15.52 -9.10
CA LEU A 205 -13.96 -15.32 -9.64
C LEU A 205 -14.24 -13.83 -9.90
N LEU A 206 -13.89 -12.94 -8.95
CA LEU A 206 -14.05 -11.49 -9.17
C LEU A 206 -13.19 -11.01 -10.34
N GLY A 207 -11.94 -11.43 -10.43
CA GLY A 207 -11.05 -11.04 -11.53
C GLY A 207 -11.63 -11.41 -12.89
N TRP A 208 -12.16 -12.63 -13.01
CA TRP A 208 -12.83 -13.11 -14.20
C TRP A 208 -14.14 -12.33 -14.51
N LEU A 209 -14.98 -12.11 -13.51
CA LEU A 209 -16.23 -11.35 -13.66
C LEU A 209 -15.96 -9.90 -14.05
N ALA A 210 -14.97 -9.27 -13.44
CA ALA A 210 -14.57 -7.90 -13.74
C ALA A 210 -14.14 -7.76 -15.21
N PHE A 211 -13.36 -8.72 -15.72
CA PHE A 211 -13.01 -8.75 -17.14
C PHE A 211 -14.23 -8.96 -18.03
N ARG A 212 -15.04 -9.99 -17.75
CA ARG A 212 -16.22 -10.36 -18.56
C ARG A 212 -17.27 -9.26 -18.64
N ARG A 213 -17.43 -8.47 -17.58
CA ARG A 213 -18.44 -7.41 -17.46
C ARG A 213 -17.88 -6.02 -17.74
N GLY A 214 -16.58 -5.88 -17.99
CA GLY A 214 -15.92 -4.59 -18.15
C GLY A 214 -15.96 -3.71 -16.89
N TRP A 215 -16.03 -4.33 -15.68
CA TRP A 215 -16.09 -3.60 -14.44
C TRP A 215 -14.75 -2.92 -14.14
N PHE A 216 -14.85 -1.81 -13.39
CA PHE A 216 -13.71 -1.07 -12.87
C PHE A 216 -12.84 -0.35 -13.91
N VAL A 217 -13.17 -0.44 -15.21
CA VAL A 217 -12.45 0.34 -16.23
C VAL A 217 -12.65 1.82 -15.92
N ASP A 218 -11.57 2.54 -15.72
CA ASP A 218 -11.63 3.99 -15.51
C ASP A 218 -11.74 4.67 -16.87
N HIS A 219 -12.97 5.07 -17.23
CA HIS A 219 -13.25 5.79 -18.47
C HIS A 219 -12.92 7.28 -18.39
N ALA A 220 -12.51 7.77 -17.23
CA ALA A 220 -12.03 9.13 -17.03
C ALA A 220 -10.57 9.28 -17.54
N GLY A 221 -10.28 8.71 -18.70
CA GLY A 221 -9.01 8.88 -19.39
C GLY A 221 -8.89 10.31 -19.88
N ASP A 222 -8.05 11.07 -19.27
CA ASP A 222 -7.31 12.26 -19.63
C ASP A 222 -7.20 13.28 -18.50
N GLY A 223 -7.21 12.81 -17.30
CA GLY A 223 -6.70 13.62 -16.20
C GLY A 223 -5.20 13.35 -16.08
N GLY A 224 -4.38 14.37 -16.31
CA GLY A 224 -2.94 14.31 -16.17
C GLY A 224 -2.50 13.56 -14.90
N GLU A 225 -1.33 12.98 -14.90
CA GLU A 225 -0.76 12.15 -13.84
C GLU A 225 -0.99 12.75 -12.46
N ARG A 226 -2.10 12.36 -11.82
CA ARG A 226 -2.32 12.73 -10.42
C ARG A 226 -1.29 11.98 -9.60
N PRO A 227 -0.46 12.67 -8.81
CA PRO A 227 0.56 12.00 -8.01
C PRO A 227 -0.08 10.93 -7.13
N ASP A 228 0.58 9.79 -6.97
CA ASP A 228 0.14 8.75 -6.03
C ASP A 228 0.07 9.30 -4.59
N PHE A 229 -0.64 8.58 -3.72
CA PHE A 229 -0.87 9.03 -2.34
C PHE A 229 0.45 9.40 -1.62
N PHE A 230 1.50 8.60 -1.76
CA PHE A 230 2.77 8.85 -1.09
C PHE A 230 3.52 10.04 -1.71
N THR A 231 3.53 10.15 -3.03
CA THR A 231 4.11 11.31 -3.74
C THR A 231 3.37 12.59 -3.37
N ALA A 232 2.02 12.55 -3.29
CA ALA A 232 1.21 13.68 -2.83
C ALA A 232 1.50 14.04 -1.37
N LEU A 233 1.64 13.03 -0.47
CA LEU A 233 1.95 13.25 0.94
C LEU A 233 3.34 13.87 1.12
N VAL A 234 4.35 13.31 0.46
CA VAL A 234 5.72 13.83 0.49
C VAL A 234 5.79 15.22 -0.14
N GLY A 235 5.07 15.45 -1.24
CA GLY A 235 4.95 16.75 -1.90
C GLY A 235 4.35 17.81 -0.96
N ARG A 236 3.26 17.49 -0.25
CA ARG A 236 2.65 18.39 0.75
C ARG A 236 3.60 18.69 1.91
N TRP A 237 4.34 17.69 2.39
CA TRP A 237 5.31 17.89 3.46
C TRP A 237 6.47 18.79 3.00
N ARG A 238 7.03 18.56 1.81
CA ARG A 238 8.08 19.40 1.21
C ARG A 238 7.59 20.82 0.98
N ALA A 239 6.39 21.01 0.44
CA ALA A 239 5.78 22.32 0.24
C ALA A 239 5.58 23.09 1.56
N ARG A 240 5.09 22.40 2.62
CA ARG A 240 4.95 23.00 3.96
C ARG A 240 6.30 23.40 4.54
N ARG A 241 7.32 22.56 4.35
CA ARG A 241 8.69 22.87 4.82
C ARG A 241 9.28 24.08 4.08
N ALA A 242 9.15 24.12 2.75
CA ALA A 242 9.58 25.24 1.92
C ALA A 242 8.85 26.54 2.29
N ALA A 243 7.53 26.49 2.47
CA ALA A 243 6.74 27.64 2.89
C ALA A 243 7.14 28.18 4.28
N ARG A 244 7.50 27.30 5.23
CA ARG A 244 8.02 27.72 6.54
C ARG A 244 9.40 28.38 6.41
N GLN A 245 10.28 27.83 5.59
CA GLN A 245 11.61 28.42 5.35
C GLN A 245 11.48 29.79 4.68
N GLN A 246 10.60 29.90 3.67
CA GLN A 246 10.36 31.18 2.99
C GLN A 246 9.85 32.24 3.96
N ARG A 247 8.83 31.93 4.78
CA ARG A 247 8.31 32.86 5.80
C ARG A 247 9.40 33.32 6.78
N ALA A 248 10.24 32.41 7.25
CA ALA A 248 11.35 32.77 8.16
C ALA A 248 12.37 33.67 7.47
N THR A 249 12.61 33.50 6.17
CA THR A 249 13.48 34.39 5.38
C THR A 249 12.82 35.75 5.21
N ASP A 250 11.54 35.80 4.82
CA ASP A 250 10.79 37.04 4.63
C ASP A 250 10.71 37.86 5.95
N GLU A 251 10.40 37.21 7.09
CA GLU A 251 10.38 37.85 8.40
C GLU A 251 11.77 38.41 8.77
N ARG A 252 12.83 37.70 8.42
CA ARG A 252 14.19 38.12 8.68
C ARG A 252 14.58 39.34 7.84
N GLU A 253 14.20 39.36 6.55
CA GLU A 253 14.41 40.52 5.66
C GLU A 253 13.62 41.73 6.14
N GLN A 254 12.32 41.56 6.49
CA GLN A 254 11.50 42.64 7.03
C GLN A 254 12.08 43.25 8.32
N ASN A 255 12.59 42.38 9.23
CA ASN A 255 13.24 42.84 10.46
C ASN A 255 14.52 43.60 10.14
N LEU A 256 15.32 43.14 9.18
CA LEU A 256 16.54 43.82 8.75
C LEU A 256 16.21 45.22 8.19
N ASP A 257 15.24 45.30 7.30
CA ASP A 257 14.82 46.56 6.67
C ASP A 257 14.29 47.56 7.72
N ALA A 258 13.50 47.07 8.69
CA ALA A 258 12.99 47.89 9.78
C ALA A 258 14.12 48.44 10.65
N ILE A 259 15.13 47.63 10.99
CA ILE A 259 16.29 48.04 11.74
C ILE A 259 17.15 49.06 10.97
N LEU A 260 17.37 48.81 9.66
CA LEU A 260 18.13 49.76 8.82
C LEU A 260 17.41 51.09 8.65
N ALA A 261 16.08 51.10 8.51
CA ALA A 261 15.27 52.31 8.46
C ALA A 261 15.40 53.10 9.78
N LYS A 262 15.36 52.43 10.95
CA LYS A 262 15.56 53.04 12.27
C LYS A 262 16.95 53.63 12.40
N VAL A 263 18.01 52.95 11.97
CA VAL A 263 19.37 53.47 11.95
C VAL A 263 19.48 54.73 11.10
N LYS A 264 18.85 54.74 9.93
CA LYS A 264 18.84 55.90 9.02
C LYS A 264 18.11 57.11 9.62
N ALA A 265 17.05 56.90 10.39
CA ALA A 265 16.22 57.96 10.95
C ALA A 265 16.81 58.54 12.26
N THR A 266 17.35 57.70 13.16
CA THR A 266 17.70 58.06 14.53
C THR A 266 19.14 57.73 14.92
N GLY A 267 19.94 57.19 13.97
CA GLY A 267 21.35 56.85 14.23
C GLY A 267 21.56 55.48 14.88
N ILE A 268 22.77 54.97 14.78
CA ILE A 268 23.12 53.61 15.26
C ILE A 268 23.03 53.47 16.81
N GLY A 269 23.13 54.61 17.55
CA GLY A 269 22.99 54.66 19.01
C GLY A 269 21.58 54.32 19.52
N SER A 270 20.54 54.40 18.65
CA SER A 270 19.15 54.12 19.01
C SER A 270 18.78 52.62 19.00
N LEU A 271 19.70 51.76 18.57
CA LEU A 271 19.46 50.34 18.52
C LEU A 271 19.43 49.70 19.90
N THR A 272 18.45 48.86 20.15
CA THR A 272 18.40 47.99 21.32
C THR A 272 19.50 46.91 21.25
N ALA A 273 19.84 46.31 22.36
CA ALA A 273 20.84 45.26 22.45
C ALA A 273 20.45 44.02 21.60
N ALA A 274 19.16 43.77 21.39
CA ALA A 274 18.64 42.68 20.54
C ALA A 274 18.84 43.01 19.06
N GLU A 275 18.49 44.22 18.61
CA GLU A 275 18.66 44.69 17.23
C GLU A 275 20.13 44.70 16.81
N ARG A 276 21.03 45.12 17.73
CA ARG A 276 22.48 45.11 17.48
C ARG A 276 23.02 43.70 17.28
N ARG A 277 22.65 42.73 18.15
CA ARG A 277 23.01 41.32 18.01
C ARG A 277 22.48 40.72 16.72
N PHE A 278 21.28 41.08 16.29
CA PHE A 278 20.70 40.62 15.05
C PHE A 278 21.54 41.10 13.84
N LEU A 279 21.92 42.36 13.78
CA LEU A 279 22.79 42.89 12.71
C LEU A 279 24.18 42.22 12.69
N GLU A 280 24.79 42.01 13.86
CA GLU A 280 26.07 41.31 14.00
C GLU A 280 25.99 39.88 13.43
N THR A 281 24.89 39.16 13.74
CA THR A 281 24.64 37.80 13.21
C THR A 281 24.54 37.79 11.70
N ILE A 282 23.82 38.75 11.10
CA ILE A 282 23.67 38.86 9.64
C ILE A 282 24.99 39.21 8.98
N SER A 283 25.75 40.15 9.60
CA SER A 283 27.07 40.54 9.06
C SER A 283 28.05 39.38 9.08
N ALA A 284 28.11 38.61 10.15
CA ALA A 284 28.96 37.42 10.26
C ALA A 284 28.61 36.34 9.20
N GLN A 285 27.33 36.13 8.96
CA GLN A 285 26.89 35.18 7.93
C GLN A 285 27.25 35.62 6.50
N LYS A 286 27.16 36.94 6.20
CA LYS A 286 27.57 37.46 4.90
C LYS A 286 29.10 37.39 4.68
N SER A 287 29.89 37.47 5.74
CA SER A 287 31.36 37.33 5.64
C SER A 287 31.82 35.89 5.49
N GLN A 288 31.06 34.90 5.96
CA GLN A 288 31.37 33.46 5.81
C GLN A 288 30.88 32.86 4.48
N GLY A 289 30.00 33.52 3.76
CA GLY A 289 29.49 33.11 2.44
C GLY A 289 30.23 33.67 1.24
N ARG A 290 31.36 34.31 1.46
CA ARG A 290 32.34 34.71 0.45
C ARG A 290 33.57 33.79 0.54
#